data_a3ccdbe0c24c3a4e888558769a1f2bee
#
_entry.id   a3ccdbe0c24c3a4e888558769a1f2bee
#
_cell.length_a   1.000
_cell.length_b   1.000
_cell.length_c   1.000
_cell.angle_alpha   90.00
_cell.angle_beta   90.00
_cell.angle_gamma   90.00
#
_symmetry.space_group_name_H-M   'P 1'
#
loop_
_entity.id
_entity.type
_entity.pdbx_description
1 polymer ?
#
loop_
_entity_poly.entity_id
_entity_poly.type
_entity_poly.pdbx_seq_one_letter_code
_entity_poly.pdbx_strand_id
1 'polypeptide(L)' 'MSYKHEIKVIFEDGDYLYTTINGSKEDVRTYYIGKFFNCGTVEDNMKKCVDVEFLN' A
#
# COMPACT_ATOMS: atom_id res chain seq x y z
N MET A 1 -12.36 14.90 11.98
CA MET A 1 -12.26 14.96 10.52
C MET A 1 -11.43 13.80 10.04
N SER A 2 -11.90 13.05 9.07
CA SER A 2 -11.15 11.90 8.55
C SER A 2 -10.35 12.30 7.31
N TYR A 3 -9.12 11.81 7.24
CA TYR A 3 -8.25 12.00 6.09
C TYR A 3 -8.30 10.72 5.26
N LYS A 4 -8.95 10.80 4.12
CA LYS A 4 -9.12 9.67 3.23
C LYS A 4 -8.26 9.87 1.99
N HIS A 5 -7.39 8.93 1.72
CA HIS A 5 -6.47 9.00 0.59
C HIS A 5 -6.71 7.85 -0.37
N GLU A 6 -6.77 8.16 -1.65
CA GLU A 6 -6.67 7.15 -2.69
C GLU A 6 -5.18 6.98 -2.98
N ILE A 7 -4.69 5.76 -2.88
CA ILE A 7 -3.27 5.47 -3.01
C ILE A 7 -3.01 4.33 -3.98
N LYS A 8 -1.81 4.36 -4.53
CA LYS A 8 -1.25 3.27 -5.32
C LYS A 8 -0.12 2.66 -4.49
N VAL A 9 -0.30 1.41 -4.09
CA VAL A 9 0.71 0.66 -3.33
C VAL A 9 1.59 -0.09 -4.32
N ILE A 10 2.90 0.12 -4.25
CA ILE A 10 3.86 -0.43 -5.21
C ILE A 10 4.74 -1.44 -4.50
N PHE A 11 4.88 -2.62 -5.11
CA PHE A 11 5.64 -3.74 -4.56
C PHE A 11 7.00 -3.88 -5.22
N GLU A 12 7.89 -4.62 -4.57
CA GLU A 12 9.30 -4.76 -4.97
C GLU A 12 9.48 -5.40 -6.35
N ASP A 13 8.51 -6.18 -6.80
CA ASP A 13 8.56 -6.83 -8.13
C ASP A 13 7.96 -5.97 -9.23
N GLY A 14 7.58 -4.74 -8.92
CA GLY A 14 6.95 -3.82 -9.87
C GLY A 14 5.44 -3.94 -9.95
N ASP A 15 4.85 -4.87 -9.22
CA ASP A 15 3.40 -5.00 -9.14
C ASP A 15 2.82 -3.88 -8.26
N TYR A 16 1.53 -3.63 -8.38
CA TYR A 16 0.88 -2.55 -7.63
C TYR A 16 -0.59 -2.87 -7.42
N LEU A 17 -1.20 -2.13 -6.49
CA LEU A 17 -2.65 -2.15 -6.31
C LEU A 17 -3.13 -0.76 -5.91
N TYR A 18 -4.42 -0.51 -6.14
CA TYR A 18 -5.07 0.72 -5.73
C TYR A 18 -5.98 0.44 -4.55
N THR A 19 -5.93 1.31 -3.56
CA THR A 19 -6.78 1.18 -2.39
C THR A 19 -7.05 2.55 -1.77
N THR A 20 -7.92 2.58 -0.78
CA THR A 20 -8.24 3.79 -0.04
C THR A 20 -7.93 3.55 1.43
N ILE A 21 -7.33 4.52 2.07
CA ILE A 21 -6.95 4.41 3.48
C ILE A 21 -7.14 5.75 4.20
N ASN A 22 -7.54 5.69 5.46
CA ASN A 22 -7.64 6.86 6.32
C ASN A 22 -6.35 7.04 7.12
N GLY A 23 -5.96 8.29 7.34
CA GLY A 23 -4.79 8.63 8.14
C GLY A 23 -3.99 9.76 7.51
N SER A 24 -2.95 10.21 8.19
CA SER A 24 -2.02 11.17 7.63
C SER A 24 -1.14 10.49 6.57
N LYS A 25 -0.57 11.28 5.67
CA LYS A 25 0.34 10.74 4.64
C LYS A 25 1.52 10.01 5.27
N GLU A 26 2.07 10.56 6.34
CA GLU A 26 3.18 9.94 7.05
C GLU A 26 2.80 8.60 7.65
N ASP A 27 1.63 8.53 8.29
CA ASP A 27 1.13 7.29 8.88
C ASP A 27 0.89 6.22 7.82
N VAL A 28 0.33 6.61 6.69
CA VAL A 28 0.07 5.69 5.57
C VAL A 28 1.39 5.11 5.05
N ARG A 29 2.39 5.95 4.84
CA ARG A 29 3.70 5.47 4.37
C ARG A 29 4.34 4.53 5.38
N THR A 30 4.28 4.86 6.65
CA THR A 30 4.82 4.01 7.73
C THR A 30 4.10 2.67 7.78
N TYR A 31 2.80 2.68 7.53
CA TYR A 31 2.00 1.46 7.55
C TYR A 31 2.34 0.51 6.41
N TYR A 32 2.61 1.04 5.21
CA TYR A 32 2.81 0.24 4.01
C TYR A 32 4.27 -0.04 3.68
N ILE A 33 5.11 0.99 3.66
CA ILE A 33 6.48 0.86 3.15
C ILE A 33 7.31 -0.04 4.07
N GLY A 34 7.97 -1.03 3.48
CA GLY A 34 8.79 -1.98 4.21
C GLY A 34 8.03 -3.16 4.78
N LYS A 35 6.71 -3.21 4.61
CA LYS A 35 5.86 -4.29 5.12
C LYS A 35 5.56 -5.29 4.01
N PHE A 36 5.27 -6.52 4.43
CA PHE A 36 4.88 -7.58 3.51
C PHE A 36 3.37 -7.75 3.52
N PHE A 37 2.80 -7.92 2.34
CA PHE A 37 1.37 -8.13 2.16
C PHE A 37 1.14 -9.36 1.30
N ASN A 38 0.10 -10.13 1.64
CA ASN A 38 -0.29 -11.28 0.85
C ASN A 38 -1.13 -10.82 -0.34
N CYS A 39 -0.56 -10.94 -1.54
CA CYS A 39 -1.22 -10.55 -2.78
C CYS A 39 -1.84 -11.76 -3.51
N GLY A 40 -1.68 -12.96 -2.99
CA GLY A 40 -2.24 -14.17 -3.58
C GLY A 40 -3.69 -14.38 -3.18
N THR A 41 -4.48 -14.97 -4.09
CA THR A 41 -5.88 -15.30 -3.81
C THR A 41 -6.08 -16.79 -3.58
N VAL A 42 -5.23 -17.63 -4.15
CA VAL A 42 -5.29 -19.08 -4.02
C VAL A 42 -4.09 -19.59 -3.22
N GLU A 43 -2.92 -19.05 -3.49
CA GLU A 43 -1.69 -19.38 -2.79
C GLU A 43 -1.15 -18.11 -2.13
N ASP A 44 -0.43 -18.29 -1.03
CA ASP A 44 0.25 -17.17 -0.38
C ASP A 44 1.31 -16.60 -1.31
N ASN A 45 1.24 -15.30 -1.53
CA ASN A 45 2.20 -14.58 -2.36
C ASN A 45 2.58 -13.29 -1.66
N MET A 46 3.52 -13.39 -0.72
CA MET A 46 3.96 -12.26 0.08
C MET A 46 4.87 -11.35 -0.72
N LYS A 47 4.49 -10.09 -0.82
CA LYS A 47 5.26 -9.06 -1.53
C LYS A 47 5.54 -7.91 -0.59
N LYS A 48 6.74 -7.39 -0.68
CA LYS A 48 7.15 -6.24 0.13
C LYS A 48 6.75 -4.95 -0.58
N CYS A 49 6.06 -4.07 0.14
CA CYS A 49 5.74 -2.75 -0.36
C CYS A 49 6.99 -1.87 -0.29
N VAL A 50 7.33 -1.23 -1.41
CA VAL A 50 8.52 -0.38 -1.51
C VAL A 50 8.16 1.09 -1.67
N ASP A 51 6.94 1.40 -2.08
CA ASP A 51 6.52 2.79 -2.24
C ASP A 51 5.00 2.91 -2.20
N VAL A 52 4.54 4.13 -1.95
CA VAL A 52 3.12 4.49 -1.96
C VAL A 52 2.97 5.82 -2.67
N GLU A 53 2.10 5.89 -3.66
CA GLU A 53 1.76 7.14 -4.34
C GLU A 53 0.39 7.62 -3.89
N PHE A 54 0.29 8.90 -3.58
CA PHE A 54 -0.98 9.53 -3.21
C PHE A 54 -1.60 10.13 -4.47
N LEU A 55 -2.83 9.68 -4.79
CA LEU A 55 -3.51 10.04 -6.03
C LEU A 55 -4.42 11.26 -5.88
N ASN A 56 -4.68 11.68 -4.65
CA ASN A 56 -5.49 12.88 -4.37
C ASN A 56 -4.90 13.76 -3.27
#